data_be0db6d9676ef3b9f9aa1b2faf7d6298
#
_entry.id   be0db6d9676ef3b9f9aa1b2faf7d6298
#
_cell.length_a   1.000
_cell.length_b   1.000
_cell.length_c   1.000
_cell.angle_alpha   90.00
_cell.angle_beta   90.00
_cell.angle_gamma   90.00
#
_symmetry.space_group_name_H-M   'P 1'
#
loop_
_entity.id
_entity.type
_entity.pdbx_description
1 polymer ?
#
loop_
_entity_poly.entity_id
_entity_poly.type
_entity_poly.pdbx_seq_one_letter_code
_entity_poly.pdbx_strand_id
1 'polypeptide(L)'
;MKIRNIPFGWKYENGKKVLHEREADVLRNMYRDYIQGGSLAASVRLLELLRIEYQEGKTDWNKSRVRRLLSDKRYLGTEEYPAIIDPETFEAVQKRLKEANQQGAVDRKDAIYQIHNVHCDRCGAIMKRRPSYSGKRYERW
;
A
#
# COMPACT_ATOMS: atom_id res chain seq x y z
N MET A 1 -6.53 4.09 -24.96
CA MET A 1 -6.71 3.56 -23.59
C MET A 1 -7.97 4.14 -22.98
N LYS A 2 -8.90 3.30 -22.63
CA LYS A 2 -10.05 3.76 -21.85
C LYS A 2 -9.62 3.90 -20.39
N ILE A 3 -9.73 5.10 -19.87
CA ILE A 3 -9.58 5.33 -18.44
C ILE A 3 -10.78 4.70 -17.73
N ARG A 4 -10.52 3.87 -16.75
CA ARG A 4 -11.56 3.28 -15.92
C ARG A 4 -12.25 4.37 -15.09
N ASN A 5 -13.50 4.67 -15.40
CA ASN A 5 -14.27 5.71 -14.70
C ASN A 5 -14.94 5.22 -13.40
N ILE A 6 -14.86 3.93 -13.13
CA ILE A 6 -15.43 3.33 -11.93
C ILE A 6 -14.33 2.75 -11.05
N PRO A 7 -14.38 2.91 -9.71
CA PRO A 7 -13.40 2.33 -8.82
C PRO A 7 -13.37 0.80 -8.89
N PHE A 8 -12.23 0.21 -8.51
CA PHE A 8 -12.07 -1.24 -8.43
C PHE A 8 -13.09 -1.86 -7.48
N GLY A 9 -13.71 -2.96 -7.86
CA GLY A 9 -14.74 -3.67 -7.11
C GLY A 9 -16.17 -3.45 -7.61
N TRP A 10 -16.39 -2.47 -8.45
CA TRP A 10 -17.71 -2.16 -9.02
C TRP A 10 -17.68 -2.13 -10.54
N LYS A 11 -18.85 -2.30 -11.13
CA LYS A 11 -19.10 -2.17 -12.57
C LYS A 11 -20.40 -1.42 -12.84
N TYR A 12 -20.56 -0.90 -14.05
CA TYR A 12 -21.84 -0.38 -14.50
C TYR A 12 -22.69 -1.48 -15.10
N GLU A 13 -23.94 -1.58 -14.67
CA GLU A 13 -24.94 -2.46 -15.23
C GLU A 13 -26.27 -1.74 -15.26
N ASN A 14 -26.86 -1.60 -16.44
CA ASN A 14 -28.12 -0.88 -16.66
C ASN A 14 -28.12 0.56 -16.08
N GLY A 15 -27.01 1.27 -16.20
CA GLY A 15 -26.85 2.63 -15.69
C GLY A 15 -26.64 2.74 -14.17
N LYS A 16 -26.59 1.63 -13.47
CA LYS A 16 -26.36 1.57 -12.02
C LYS A 16 -24.98 0.98 -11.70
N LYS A 17 -24.41 1.42 -10.61
CA LYS A 17 -23.17 0.85 -10.06
C LYS A 17 -23.50 -0.40 -9.25
N VAL A 18 -23.01 -1.53 -9.69
CA VAL A 18 -23.21 -2.83 -9.02
C VAL A 18 -21.87 -3.47 -8.69
N LEU A 19 -21.87 -4.48 -7.83
CA LEU A 19 -20.68 -5.21 -7.48
C LEU A 19 -20.11 -5.97 -8.69
N HIS A 20 -18.82 -5.86 -8.88
CA HIS A 20 -18.06 -6.74 -9.76
C HIS A 20 -17.60 -7.94 -8.94
N GLU A 21 -18.30 -9.06 -9.05
CA GLU A 21 -18.13 -10.23 -8.16
C GLU A 21 -16.67 -10.67 -8.00
N ARG A 22 -15.95 -10.84 -9.11
CA ARG A 22 -14.53 -11.25 -9.08
C ARG A 22 -13.64 -10.24 -8.35
N GLU A 23 -13.81 -8.96 -8.64
CA GLU A 23 -13.03 -7.90 -7.99
C GLU A 23 -13.42 -7.74 -6.52
N ALA A 24 -14.70 -7.88 -6.19
CA ALA A 24 -15.18 -7.84 -4.82
C ALA A 24 -14.61 -8.98 -3.98
N ASP A 25 -14.57 -10.20 -4.52
CA ASP A 25 -13.96 -11.35 -3.84
C ASP A 25 -12.46 -11.19 -3.64
N VAL A 26 -11.76 -10.66 -4.63
CA VAL A 26 -10.34 -10.33 -4.52
C VAL A 26 -10.09 -9.32 -3.40
N LEU A 27 -10.91 -8.27 -3.31
CA LEU A 27 -10.84 -7.28 -2.24
C LEU A 27 -11.07 -7.89 -0.86
N ARG A 28 -12.11 -8.70 -0.71
CA ARG A 28 -12.41 -9.37 0.56
C ARG A 28 -11.27 -10.27 1.02
N ASN A 29 -10.70 -11.05 0.10
CA ASN A 29 -9.55 -11.91 0.40
C ASN A 29 -8.32 -11.08 0.76
N MET A 30 -8.05 -9.99 0.04
CA MET A 30 -6.92 -9.10 0.30
C MET A 30 -7.03 -8.45 1.69
N TYR A 31 -8.20 -7.97 2.09
CA TYR A 31 -8.44 -7.44 3.43
C TYR A 31 -8.23 -8.49 4.51
N ARG A 32 -8.77 -9.69 4.31
CA ARG A 32 -8.60 -10.82 5.23
C ARG A 32 -7.14 -11.21 5.40
N ASP A 33 -6.43 -11.41 4.31
CA ASP A 33 -5.02 -11.79 4.33
C ASP A 33 -4.15 -10.74 5.02
N TYR A 34 -4.45 -9.47 4.79
CA TYR A 34 -3.73 -8.37 5.45
C TYR A 34 -3.94 -8.37 6.97
N ILE A 35 -5.16 -8.61 7.44
CA ILE A 35 -5.47 -8.73 8.88
C ILE A 35 -4.73 -9.93 9.50
N GLN A 36 -4.63 -11.05 8.78
CA GLN A 36 -3.99 -12.27 9.26
C GLN A 36 -2.47 -12.24 9.28
N GLY A 37 -1.85 -11.14 8.90
CA GLY A 37 -0.40 -11.00 8.92
C GLY A 37 0.24 -10.82 7.56
N GLY A 38 -0.54 -10.70 6.50
CA GLY A 38 -0.06 -10.41 5.16
C GLY A 38 0.61 -9.04 5.04
N SER A 39 1.38 -8.83 3.98
CA SER A 39 2.03 -7.56 3.66
C SER A 39 1.49 -6.97 2.37
N LEU A 40 1.74 -5.67 2.16
CA LEU A 40 1.42 -5.02 0.88
C LEU A 40 2.13 -5.71 -0.29
N ALA A 41 3.37 -6.14 -0.10
CA ALA A 41 4.13 -6.87 -1.11
C ALA A 41 3.49 -8.23 -1.46
N ALA A 42 3.00 -8.96 -0.47
CA ALA A 42 2.28 -10.22 -0.68
C ALA A 42 0.97 -10.01 -1.46
N SER A 43 0.23 -8.97 -1.15
CA SER A 43 -0.98 -8.59 -1.89
C SER A 43 -0.67 -8.23 -3.35
N VAL A 44 0.40 -7.48 -3.60
CA VAL A 44 0.86 -7.17 -4.96
C VAL A 44 1.15 -8.44 -5.75
N ARG A 45 1.91 -9.37 -5.18
CA ARG A 45 2.25 -10.64 -5.82
C ARG A 45 1.01 -11.48 -6.16
N LEU A 46 0.05 -11.53 -5.25
CA LEU A 46 -1.20 -12.26 -5.46
C LEU A 46 -2.00 -11.68 -6.63
N LEU A 47 -2.14 -10.35 -6.68
CA LEU A 47 -2.85 -9.66 -7.74
C LEU A 47 -2.18 -9.85 -9.11
N GLU A 48 -0.86 -9.81 -9.16
CA GLU A 48 -0.08 -10.08 -10.38
C GLU A 48 -0.20 -11.54 -10.82
N LEU A 49 -0.12 -12.48 -9.89
CA LEU A 49 -0.28 -13.91 -10.16
C LEU A 49 -1.66 -14.24 -10.73
N LEU A 50 -2.71 -13.65 -10.17
CA LEU A 50 -4.08 -13.81 -10.64
C LEU A 50 -4.38 -12.98 -11.91
N ARG A 51 -3.43 -12.19 -12.38
CA ARG A 51 -3.58 -11.29 -13.52
C ARG A 51 -4.81 -10.38 -13.41
N ILE A 52 -5.01 -9.83 -12.24
CA ILE A 52 -6.10 -8.89 -11.98
C ILE A 52 -5.76 -7.53 -12.60
N GLU A 53 -6.64 -7.01 -13.42
CA GLU A 53 -6.46 -5.71 -14.06
C GLU A 53 -7.04 -4.60 -13.17
N TYR A 54 -6.24 -3.56 -12.89
CA TYR A 54 -6.75 -2.33 -12.26
C TYR A 54 -7.25 -1.31 -13.30
N GLN A 55 -6.79 -1.43 -14.53
CA GLN A 55 -7.27 -0.76 -15.73
C GLN A 55 -7.22 -1.74 -16.89
N GLU A 56 -7.96 -1.46 -17.96
CA GLU A 56 -7.96 -2.30 -19.16
C GLU A 56 -6.53 -2.52 -19.69
N GLY A 57 -6.07 -3.76 -19.71
CA GLY A 57 -4.75 -4.17 -20.16
C GLY A 57 -3.59 -3.91 -19.20
N LYS A 58 -3.86 -3.44 -17.98
CA LYS A 58 -2.82 -3.15 -16.98
C LYS A 58 -2.95 -4.02 -15.74
N THR A 59 -1.93 -4.82 -15.53
CA THR A 59 -1.81 -5.75 -14.38
C THR A 59 -0.61 -5.44 -13.50
N ASP A 60 0.07 -4.32 -13.72
CA ASP A 60 1.25 -3.90 -12.95
C ASP A 60 0.84 -3.25 -11.61
N TRP A 61 0.60 -4.07 -10.63
CA TRP A 61 0.27 -3.64 -9.29
C TRP A 61 1.50 -3.13 -8.53
N ASN A 62 1.28 -2.22 -7.59
CA ASN A 62 2.31 -1.74 -6.68
C ASN A 62 1.73 -1.52 -5.28
N LYS A 63 2.60 -1.38 -4.30
CA LYS A 63 2.21 -1.20 -2.90
C LYS A 63 1.31 0.02 -2.67
N SER A 64 1.54 1.10 -3.39
CA SER A 64 0.73 2.32 -3.28
C SER A 64 -0.71 2.11 -3.75
N ARG A 65 -0.89 1.36 -4.85
CA ARG A 65 -2.23 1.00 -5.33
C ARG A 65 -2.97 0.09 -4.36
N VAL A 66 -2.30 -0.94 -3.86
CA VAL A 66 -2.87 -1.84 -2.83
C VAL A 66 -3.27 -1.05 -1.58
N ARG A 67 -2.40 -0.17 -1.11
CA ARG A 67 -2.67 0.67 0.05
C ARG A 67 -3.89 1.57 -0.16
N ARG A 68 -4.07 2.14 -1.34
CA ARG A 68 -5.27 2.92 -1.68
C ARG A 68 -6.53 2.08 -1.61
N LEU A 69 -6.50 0.85 -2.14
CA LEU A 69 -7.63 -0.08 -2.04
C LEU A 69 -7.95 -0.43 -0.59
N LEU A 70 -6.95 -0.66 0.24
CA LEU A 70 -7.13 -0.98 1.66
C LEU A 70 -7.62 0.22 2.50
N SER A 71 -7.53 1.43 1.98
CA SER A 71 -7.88 2.68 2.68
C SER A 71 -9.11 3.38 2.09
N ASP A 72 -9.73 2.84 1.07
CA ASP A 72 -10.87 3.45 0.39
C ASP A 72 -12.17 3.23 1.17
N LYS A 73 -12.69 4.31 1.75
CA LYS A 73 -13.93 4.29 2.54
C LYS A 73 -15.19 3.93 1.74
N ARG A 74 -15.15 4.07 0.42
CA ARG A 74 -16.28 3.71 -0.44
C ARG A 74 -16.63 2.23 -0.35
N TYR A 75 -15.70 1.37 0.01
CA TYR A 75 -15.93 -0.06 0.21
C TYR A 75 -16.82 -0.39 1.41
N LEU A 76 -17.02 0.55 2.31
CA LEU A 76 -17.99 0.44 3.41
C LEU A 76 -19.45 0.59 2.97
N GLY A 77 -19.66 1.04 1.74
CA GLY A 77 -20.96 1.35 1.19
C GLY A 77 -21.32 2.83 1.28
N THR A 78 -21.82 3.36 0.19
CA THR A 78 -22.37 4.71 0.07
C THR A 78 -23.70 4.63 -0.67
N GLU A 79 -24.38 5.76 -0.83
CA GLU A 79 -25.62 5.82 -1.62
C GLU A 79 -25.42 5.36 -3.07
N GLU A 80 -24.25 5.63 -3.63
CA GLU A 80 -23.92 5.26 -5.02
C GLU A 80 -23.23 3.91 -5.16
N TYR A 81 -22.49 3.47 -4.14
CA TYR A 81 -21.66 2.26 -4.18
C TYR A 81 -22.14 1.23 -3.18
N PRO A 82 -22.53 0.01 -3.62
CA PRO A 82 -22.84 -1.08 -2.70
C PRO A 82 -21.63 -1.45 -1.82
N ALA A 83 -21.87 -1.81 -0.58
CA ALA A 83 -20.84 -2.23 0.37
C ALA A 83 -20.14 -3.52 -0.09
N ILE A 84 -18.82 -3.56 0.00
CA ILE A 84 -17.99 -4.74 -0.30
C ILE A 84 -17.35 -5.29 0.97
N ILE A 85 -16.91 -4.40 1.85
CA ILE A 85 -16.16 -4.71 3.07
C ILE A 85 -17.01 -4.28 4.29
N ASP A 86 -17.06 -5.11 5.30
CA ASP A 86 -17.73 -4.75 6.55
C ASP A 86 -16.90 -3.75 7.37
N PRO A 87 -17.53 -2.91 8.22
CA PRO A 87 -16.84 -1.90 9.01
C PRO A 87 -15.77 -2.45 9.94
N GLU A 88 -15.99 -3.60 10.56
CA GLU A 88 -15.03 -4.24 11.46
C GLU A 88 -13.74 -4.62 10.74
N THR A 89 -13.86 -5.26 9.59
CA THR A 89 -12.72 -5.64 8.73
C THR A 89 -11.96 -4.40 8.25
N PHE A 90 -12.68 -3.36 7.84
CA PHE A 90 -12.08 -2.11 7.40
C PHE A 90 -11.27 -1.45 8.52
N GLU A 91 -11.84 -1.31 9.70
CA GLU A 91 -11.16 -0.70 10.86
C GLU A 91 -9.92 -1.50 11.29
N ALA A 92 -10.00 -2.83 11.29
CA ALA A 92 -8.86 -3.69 11.61
C ALA A 92 -7.69 -3.47 10.63
N VAL A 93 -7.98 -3.32 9.34
CA VAL A 93 -6.98 -3.01 8.31
C VAL A 93 -6.39 -1.62 8.52
N GLN A 94 -7.22 -0.61 8.80
CA GLN A 94 -6.73 0.76 9.06
C GLN A 94 -5.79 0.83 10.27
N LYS A 95 -6.16 0.14 11.34
CA LYS A 95 -5.32 0.03 12.55
C LYS A 95 -3.95 -0.54 12.20
N ARG A 96 -3.92 -1.63 11.45
CA ARG A 96 -2.69 -2.29 11.05
C ARG A 96 -1.82 -1.46 10.11
N LEU A 97 -2.43 -0.76 9.16
CA LEU A 97 -1.72 0.19 8.28
C LEU A 97 -1.06 1.32 9.07
N LYS A 98 -1.75 1.80 10.08
CA LYS A 98 -1.25 2.86 10.97
C LYS A 98 -0.06 2.40 11.82
N GLU A 99 -0.16 1.20 12.40
CA GLU A 99 0.92 0.57 13.18
C GLU A 99 2.17 0.33 12.31
N ALA A 100 2.00 -0.19 11.10
CA ALA A 100 3.10 -0.41 10.16
C ALA A 100 3.82 0.90 9.77
N ASN A 101 3.08 2.00 9.61
CA ASN A 101 3.67 3.32 9.37
C ASN A 101 4.49 3.82 10.55
N GLN A 102 4.02 3.61 11.77
CA GLN A 102 4.72 4.03 12.98
C GLN A 102 6.02 3.26 13.17
N GLN A 103 6.01 1.94 12.98
CA GLN A 103 7.23 1.12 13.02
C GLN A 103 8.26 1.55 11.97
N GLY A 104 7.84 1.76 10.74
CA GLY A 104 8.75 2.24 9.70
C GLY A 104 9.34 3.63 9.97
N ALA A 105 8.64 4.48 10.73
CA ALA A 105 9.16 5.78 11.16
C ALA A 105 10.16 5.65 12.32
N VAL A 106 9.92 4.72 13.25
CA VAL A 106 10.81 4.44 14.39
C VAL A 106 12.12 3.82 13.89
N ASP A 107 12.04 2.81 13.03
CA ASP A 107 13.23 2.13 12.49
C ASP A 107 14.14 3.08 11.69
N ARG A 108 13.57 4.07 11.01
CA ARG A 108 14.37 5.08 10.30
C ARG A 108 15.08 6.05 11.24
N LYS A 109 14.49 6.36 12.37
CA LYS A 109 15.13 7.24 13.36
C LYS A 109 16.23 6.52 14.14
N ASP A 110 16.04 5.26 14.49
CA ASP A 110 16.93 4.56 15.40
C ASP A 110 18.17 3.99 14.71
N ALA A 111 18.07 3.51 13.47
CA ALA A 111 19.21 2.84 12.81
C ALA A 111 20.28 3.79 12.26
N ILE A 112 19.88 4.99 11.77
CA ILE A 112 20.79 5.88 11.06
C ILE A 112 21.16 7.12 11.90
N TYR A 113 20.26 7.60 12.73
CA TYR A 113 20.48 8.80 13.54
C TYR A 113 21.23 8.56 14.84
N GLN A 114 21.41 7.31 15.26
CA GLN A 114 22.20 6.95 16.44
C GLN A 114 23.69 6.80 16.15
N ILE A 115 24.09 6.79 14.87
CA ILE A 115 25.50 6.75 14.52
C ILE A 115 26.05 8.18 14.64
N HIS A 116 26.61 8.46 15.79
CA HIS A 116 27.34 9.68 16.07
C HIS A 116 28.83 9.37 16.10
N ASN A 117 29.66 10.34 15.68
CA ASN A 117 31.11 10.25 15.81
C ASN A 117 31.77 9.11 15.01
N VAL A 118 31.46 9.02 13.71
CA VAL A 118 32.23 8.16 12.82
C VAL A 118 33.56 8.83 12.48
N HIS A 119 34.65 8.17 12.79
CA HIS A 119 36.01 8.66 12.53
C HIS A 119 36.64 7.92 11.36
N CYS A 120 37.47 8.63 10.58
CA CYS A 120 38.27 8.01 9.54
C CYS A 120 39.40 7.17 10.17
N ASP A 121 39.53 5.92 9.72
CA ASP A 121 40.53 4.97 10.22
C ASP A 121 41.99 5.41 9.97
N ARG A 122 42.17 6.24 8.94
CA ARG A 122 43.51 6.70 8.51
C ARG A 122 43.98 7.98 9.20
N CYS A 123 43.10 8.96 9.37
CA CYS A 123 43.47 10.30 9.87
C CYS A 123 42.73 10.72 11.13
N GLY A 124 41.81 9.92 11.65
CA GLY A 124 41.02 10.23 12.84
C GLY A 124 40.02 11.38 12.68
N ALA A 125 39.87 11.94 11.47
CA ALA A 125 38.94 13.04 11.23
C ALA A 125 37.50 12.60 11.38
N ILE A 126 36.66 13.47 11.94
CA ILE A 126 35.21 13.24 12.09
C ILE A 126 34.56 13.26 10.72
N MET A 127 33.91 12.17 10.35
CA MET A 127 33.17 12.06 9.11
C MET A 127 31.77 12.68 9.25
N LYS A 128 31.44 13.62 8.36
CA LYS A 128 30.13 14.25 8.34
C LYS A 128 29.21 13.52 7.37
N ARG A 129 28.01 13.27 7.82
CA ARG A 129 26.94 12.69 7.03
C ARG A 129 26.53 13.67 5.92
N ARG A 130 26.49 13.20 4.67
CA ARG A 130 26.05 13.99 3.53
C ARG A 130 24.75 13.38 2.95
N PRO A 131 23.62 14.07 3.04
CA PRO A 131 22.39 13.61 2.39
C PRO A 131 22.54 13.68 0.86
N SER A 132 22.07 12.64 0.18
CA SER A 132 22.04 12.63 -1.29
C SER A 132 20.83 13.41 -1.80
N TYR A 133 21.06 14.35 -2.70
CA TYR A 133 20.01 15.17 -3.32
C TYR A 133 19.45 14.57 -4.61
N SER A 134 19.94 13.46 -5.09
CA SER A 134 19.55 12.86 -6.38
C SER A 134 18.46 11.81 -6.28
N GLY A 135 17.31 12.12 -5.72
CA GLY A 135 16.08 11.30 -5.78
C GLY A 135 16.15 9.87 -5.20
N LYS A 136 17.33 9.30 -5.07
CA LYS A 136 17.58 8.04 -4.37
C LYS A 136 18.20 8.35 -3.03
N ARG A 137 17.46 8.04 -1.96
CA ARG A 137 17.92 8.24 -0.59
C ARG A 137 18.96 7.18 -0.21
N TYR A 138 20.19 7.40 -0.55
CA TYR A 138 21.31 6.74 0.13
C TYR A 138 22.22 7.78 0.76
N GLU A 139 22.70 7.46 1.92
CA GLU A 139 23.57 8.32 2.68
C GLU A 139 25.03 7.95 2.43
N ARG A 140 25.85 8.96 2.27
CA ARG A 140 27.31 8.82 2.14
C ARG A 140 27.97 9.46 3.35
N TRP A 141 29.01 8.85 3.76
CA TRP A 141 29.93 9.38 4.78
C TRP A 141 31.15 10.04 4.17
#